data_76c83b30dfa4b371971755682e658aee
#
_entry.id   76c83b30dfa4b371971755682e658aee
#
_cell.length_a   1.000
_cell.length_b   1.000
_cell.length_c   1.000
_cell.angle_alpha   90.00
_cell.angle_beta   90.00
_cell.angle_gamma   90.00
#
_symmetry.space_group_name_H-M   'P 1'
#
loop_
_entity.id
_entity.type
_entity.pdbx_description
1 polymer ?
#
loop_
_entity_poly.entity_id
_entity_poly.type
_entity_poly.pdbx_seq_one_letter_code
_entity_poly.pdbx_strand_id
1 'polypeptide(L)'
;MRFGDRVRELRTQRGLSQRALGERVGVSFTYISKVENGKLDFGDYPSEDLIRRLAAALDADEEELLLLAEKIPEPIRRRFFERPDAFRQLARLDDRRLNRVLAFLNGK
;
A
#
# COMPACT_ATOMS: atom_id res chain seq x y z
N MET A 1 -1.07 8.92 -5.41
CA MET A 1 -1.69 9.12 -4.07
C MET A 1 -0.73 8.64 -3.00
N ARG A 2 -0.56 9.41 -1.96
CA ARG A 2 0.33 9.05 -0.85
C ARG A 2 -0.34 8.03 0.06
N PHE A 3 0.46 7.24 0.76
CA PHE A 3 -0.05 6.23 1.69
C PHE A 3 -1.00 6.84 2.73
N GLY A 4 -0.58 7.91 3.39
CA GLY A 4 -1.40 8.56 4.41
C GLY A 4 -2.72 9.10 3.87
N ASP A 5 -2.70 9.65 2.66
CA ASP A 5 -3.91 10.16 2.01
C ASP A 5 -4.90 9.03 1.73
N ARG A 6 -4.39 7.87 1.31
CA ARG A 6 -5.24 6.70 1.05
C ARG A 6 -5.85 6.16 2.33
N VAL A 7 -5.07 6.10 3.40
CA VAL A 7 -5.58 5.69 4.72
C VAL A 7 -6.71 6.61 5.16
N ARG A 8 -6.51 7.92 5.05
CA ARG A 8 -7.54 8.91 5.41
C ARG A 8 -8.80 8.73 4.56
N GLU A 9 -8.64 8.56 3.26
CA GLU A 9 -9.77 8.36 2.35
C GLU A 9 -10.59 7.13 2.74
N LEU A 10 -9.91 6.01 2.95
CA LEU A 10 -10.58 4.75 3.34
C LEU A 10 -11.27 4.89 4.69
N ARG A 11 -10.59 5.55 5.65
CA ARG A 11 -11.14 5.77 6.98
C ARG A 11 -12.43 6.60 6.93
N THR A 12 -12.39 7.71 6.19
CA THR A 12 -13.56 8.59 6.08
C THR A 12 -14.70 7.93 5.33
N GLN A 13 -14.40 7.13 4.31
CA GLN A 13 -15.42 6.34 3.60
C GLN A 13 -16.12 5.35 4.53
N ARG A 14 -15.42 4.85 5.54
CA ARG A 14 -15.98 3.92 6.53
C ARG A 14 -16.66 4.65 7.70
N GLY A 15 -16.64 5.97 7.70
CA GLY A 15 -17.23 6.75 8.78
C GLY A 15 -16.48 6.63 10.11
N LEU A 16 -15.18 6.28 10.06
CA LEU A 16 -14.38 6.09 11.27
C LEU A 16 -13.61 7.37 11.60
N SER A 17 -13.56 7.68 12.91
CA SER A 17 -12.64 8.71 13.40
C SER A 17 -11.22 8.12 13.47
N GLN A 18 -10.23 9.00 13.60
CA GLN A 18 -8.84 8.55 13.83
C GLN A 18 -8.75 7.72 15.12
N ARG A 19 -9.49 8.11 16.15
CA ARG A 19 -9.53 7.38 17.43
C ARG A 19 -10.12 5.98 17.23
N ALA A 20 -11.25 5.89 16.53
CA ALA A 20 -11.90 4.59 16.28
C ALA A 20 -10.99 3.66 15.47
N LEU A 21 -10.32 4.18 14.45
CA LEU A 21 -9.37 3.39 13.67
C LEU A 21 -8.21 2.92 14.54
N GLY A 22 -7.65 3.83 15.35
CA GLY A 22 -6.56 3.48 16.27
C GLY A 22 -6.94 2.34 17.21
N GLU A 23 -8.15 2.39 17.79
CA GLU A 23 -8.65 1.33 18.68
C GLU A 23 -8.73 -0.01 17.94
N ARG A 24 -9.17 -0.01 16.69
CA ARG A 24 -9.31 -1.25 15.91
C ARG A 24 -7.96 -1.89 15.58
N VAL A 25 -6.93 -1.08 15.37
CA VAL A 25 -5.62 -1.60 14.99
C VAL A 25 -4.61 -1.61 16.15
N GLY A 26 -5.03 -1.14 17.34
CA GLY A 26 -4.20 -1.22 18.53
C GLY A 26 -3.15 -0.13 18.66
N VAL A 27 -3.41 1.06 18.15
CA VAL A 27 -2.52 2.22 18.28
C VAL A 27 -3.30 3.45 18.70
N SER A 28 -2.59 4.51 19.15
CA SER A 28 -3.24 5.75 19.57
C SER A 28 -3.75 6.53 18.35
N PHE A 29 -4.72 7.44 18.59
CA PHE A 29 -5.18 8.32 17.53
C PHE A 29 -4.08 9.28 17.07
N THR A 30 -3.15 9.65 17.96
CA THR A 30 -2.00 10.48 17.62
C THR A 30 -1.14 9.77 16.58
N TYR A 31 -0.94 8.45 16.74
CA TYR A 31 -0.20 7.66 15.78
C TYR A 31 -0.91 7.63 14.42
N ILE A 32 -2.22 7.42 14.40
CA ILE A 32 -3.01 7.45 13.17
C ILE A 32 -2.87 8.82 12.48
N SER A 33 -2.94 9.90 13.26
CA SER A 33 -2.77 11.25 12.72
C SER A 33 -1.39 11.41 12.04
N LYS A 34 -0.34 10.91 12.67
CA LYS A 34 1.01 10.94 12.09
C LYS A 34 1.11 10.14 10.81
N VAL A 35 0.47 8.96 10.78
CA VAL A 35 0.42 8.13 9.57
C VAL A 35 -0.24 8.90 8.42
N GLU A 36 -1.40 9.49 8.68
CA GLU A 36 -2.17 10.20 7.65
C GLU A 36 -1.46 11.46 7.16
N ASN A 37 -0.69 12.09 8.02
CA ASN A 37 0.04 13.31 7.68
C ASN A 37 1.49 13.09 7.24
N GLY A 38 1.95 11.83 7.21
CA GLY A 38 3.31 11.50 6.80
C GLY A 38 4.36 11.98 7.78
N LYS A 39 4.07 11.96 9.08
CA LYS A 39 4.95 12.51 10.13
C LYS A 39 5.43 11.46 11.14
N LEU A 40 5.66 10.22 10.67
CA LEU A 40 6.24 9.20 11.53
C LEU A 40 7.72 9.50 11.82
N ASP A 41 8.14 9.24 13.06
CA ASP A 41 9.49 9.58 13.51
C ASP A 41 10.58 8.66 12.93
N PHE A 42 10.24 7.40 12.67
CA PHE A 42 11.18 6.39 12.19
C PHE A 42 10.69 5.80 10.88
N GLY A 43 11.26 6.29 9.78
CA GLY A 43 10.81 5.93 8.45
C GLY A 43 9.51 6.62 8.07
N ASP A 44 9.13 6.46 6.83
CA ASP A 44 7.99 7.18 6.28
C ASP A 44 6.68 6.39 6.41
N TYR A 45 6.76 5.12 6.81
CA TYR A 45 5.61 4.21 6.80
C TYR A 45 5.59 3.31 8.03
N PRO A 46 4.39 2.87 8.45
CA PRO A 46 4.28 1.90 9.54
C PRO A 46 4.81 0.53 9.12
N SER A 47 4.94 -0.38 10.08
CA SER A 47 5.39 -1.75 9.83
C SER A 47 4.40 -2.50 8.93
N GLU A 48 4.88 -3.55 8.28
CA GLU A 48 4.02 -4.41 7.46
C GLU A 48 2.85 -4.98 8.28
N ASP A 49 3.12 -5.37 9.51
CA ASP A 49 2.07 -5.91 10.39
C ASP A 49 0.97 -4.90 10.64
N LEU A 50 1.33 -3.64 10.92
CA LEU A 50 0.34 -2.59 11.12
C LEU A 50 -0.42 -2.29 9.84
N ILE A 51 0.26 -2.29 8.69
CA ILE A 51 -0.39 -2.09 7.40
C ILE A 51 -1.44 -3.17 7.14
N ARG A 52 -1.14 -4.44 7.47
CA ARG A 52 -2.11 -5.53 7.34
C ARG A 52 -3.31 -5.32 8.24
N ARG A 53 -3.07 -4.88 9.48
CA ARG A 53 -4.16 -4.58 10.42
C ARG A 53 -5.01 -3.40 9.94
N LEU A 54 -4.38 -2.38 9.37
CA LEU A 54 -5.10 -1.26 8.75
C LEU A 54 -5.97 -1.73 7.60
N ALA A 55 -5.43 -2.57 6.71
CA ALA A 55 -6.18 -3.11 5.58
C ALA A 55 -7.40 -3.89 6.05
N ALA A 56 -7.24 -4.72 7.08
CA ALA A 56 -8.35 -5.50 7.64
C ALA A 56 -9.42 -4.58 8.25
N ALA A 57 -9.00 -3.58 9.04
CA ALA A 57 -9.92 -2.66 9.70
C ALA A 57 -10.67 -1.77 8.70
N LEU A 58 -10.04 -1.43 7.60
CA LEU A 58 -10.60 -0.57 6.56
C LEU A 58 -11.29 -1.35 5.43
N ASP A 59 -11.25 -2.68 5.50
CA ASP A 59 -11.72 -3.56 4.42
C ASP A 59 -11.12 -3.14 3.08
N ALA A 60 -9.80 -2.97 3.08
CA ALA A 60 -9.03 -2.48 1.95
C ALA A 60 -8.11 -3.57 1.41
N ASP A 61 -7.64 -3.35 0.18
CA ASP A 61 -6.67 -4.23 -0.47
C ASP A 61 -5.32 -4.09 0.23
N GLU A 62 -4.87 -5.17 0.87
CA GLU A 62 -3.61 -5.23 1.58
C GLU A 62 -2.42 -4.94 0.66
N GLU A 63 -2.42 -5.52 -0.55
CA GLU A 63 -1.33 -5.32 -1.51
C GLU A 63 -1.24 -3.86 -1.95
N GLU A 64 -2.39 -3.21 -2.17
CA GLU A 64 -2.40 -1.79 -2.52
C GLU A 64 -1.74 -0.96 -1.43
N LEU A 65 -2.11 -1.18 -0.16
CA LEU A 65 -1.56 -0.40 0.94
C LEU A 65 -0.06 -0.68 1.13
N LEU A 66 0.37 -1.93 0.98
CA LEU A 66 1.79 -2.26 1.05
C LEU A 66 2.58 -1.56 -0.04
N LEU A 67 2.09 -1.57 -1.27
CA LEU A 67 2.77 -0.92 -2.39
C LEU A 67 2.84 0.60 -2.22
N LEU A 68 1.76 1.23 -1.72
CA LEU A 68 1.78 2.66 -1.41
C LEU A 68 2.79 3.00 -0.31
N ALA A 69 3.05 2.06 0.60
CA ALA A 69 4.07 2.20 1.64
C ALA A 69 5.45 1.76 1.16
N GLU A 70 5.66 1.62 -0.15
CA GLU A 70 6.91 1.21 -0.76
C GLU A 70 7.41 -0.15 -0.28
N LYS A 71 6.47 -1.03 0.11
CA LYS A 71 6.78 -2.40 0.52
C LYS A 71 6.26 -3.36 -0.53
N ILE A 72 7.11 -4.27 -0.98
CA ILE A 72 6.72 -5.21 -2.02
C ILE A 72 6.10 -6.44 -1.36
N PRO A 73 4.82 -6.78 -1.66
CA PRO A 73 4.19 -7.98 -1.12
C PRO A 73 4.99 -9.24 -1.44
N GLU A 74 4.98 -10.20 -0.53
CA GLU A 74 5.76 -11.44 -0.64
C GLU A 74 5.56 -12.18 -1.97
N PRO A 75 4.34 -12.37 -2.49
CA PRO A 75 4.17 -13.07 -3.77
C PRO A 75 4.87 -12.37 -4.94
N ILE A 76 4.85 -11.04 -4.96
CA ILE A 76 5.52 -10.26 -6.02
C ILE A 76 7.03 -10.35 -5.84
N ARG A 77 7.50 -10.20 -4.59
CA ARG A 77 8.94 -10.28 -4.27
C ARG A 77 9.51 -11.64 -4.65
N ARG A 78 8.79 -12.72 -4.35
CA ARG A 78 9.19 -14.08 -4.71
C ARG A 78 9.36 -14.21 -6.22
N ARG A 79 8.38 -13.75 -7.01
CA ARG A 79 8.46 -13.80 -8.46
C ARG A 79 9.60 -12.97 -9.01
N PHE A 80 9.88 -11.84 -8.39
CA PHE A 80 11.02 -11.02 -8.77
C PHE A 80 12.33 -11.81 -8.65
N PHE A 81 12.52 -12.52 -7.54
CA PHE A 81 13.75 -13.30 -7.35
C PHE A 81 13.81 -14.55 -8.21
N GLU A 82 12.66 -15.11 -8.59
CA GLU A 82 12.60 -16.24 -9.53
C GLU A 82 12.88 -15.82 -10.98
N ARG A 83 12.42 -14.63 -11.35
CA ARG A 83 12.51 -14.12 -12.71
C ARG A 83 13.02 -12.68 -12.76
N PRO A 84 14.25 -12.44 -12.27
CA PRO A 84 14.81 -11.09 -12.33
C PRO A 84 14.97 -10.56 -13.76
N ASP A 85 15.19 -11.46 -14.73
CA ASP A 85 15.28 -11.12 -16.14
C ASP A 85 14.01 -10.43 -16.64
N ALA A 86 12.84 -11.00 -16.33
CA ALA A 86 11.55 -10.46 -16.76
C ALA A 86 11.27 -9.10 -16.12
N PHE A 87 11.49 -8.99 -14.81
CA PHE A 87 11.21 -7.73 -14.09
C PHE A 87 12.16 -6.61 -14.48
N ARG A 88 13.42 -6.94 -14.81
CA ARG A 88 14.36 -5.94 -15.32
C ARG A 88 13.91 -5.40 -16.67
N GLN A 89 13.38 -6.26 -17.54
CA GLN A 89 12.84 -5.82 -18.83
C GLN A 89 11.61 -4.94 -18.65
N LEU A 90 10.67 -5.35 -17.78
CA LEU A 90 9.47 -4.55 -17.49
C LEU A 90 9.83 -3.17 -16.95
N ALA A 91 10.83 -3.11 -16.07
CA ALA A 91 11.26 -1.85 -15.47
C ALA A 91 11.84 -0.86 -16.49
N ARG A 92 12.32 -1.35 -17.64
CA ARG A 92 12.89 -0.52 -18.70
C ARG A 92 11.84 0.03 -19.66
N LEU A 93 10.63 -0.49 -19.61
CA LEU A 93 9.56 -0.05 -20.49
C LEU A 93 9.06 1.33 -20.07
N ASP A 94 8.80 2.19 -21.06
CA ASP A 94 8.06 3.42 -20.80
C ASP A 94 6.57 3.08 -20.54
N ASP A 95 5.80 4.06 -20.09
CA ASP A 95 4.39 3.83 -19.77
C ASP A 95 3.58 3.35 -20.96
N ARG A 96 3.89 3.84 -22.16
CA ARG A 96 3.18 3.45 -23.37
C ARG A 96 3.35 1.95 -23.65
N ARG A 97 4.58 1.46 -23.57
CA ARG A 97 4.88 0.05 -23.81
C ARG A 97 4.35 -0.82 -22.67
N LEU A 98 4.47 -0.34 -21.43
CA LEU A 98 3.93 -1.07 -20.28
C LEU A 98 2.42 -1.23 -20.41
N ASN A 99 1.72 -0.18 -20.86
CA ASN A 99 0.28 -0.24 -21.07
C ASN A 99 -0.11 -1.25 -22.15
N ARG A 100 0.73 -1.42 -23.17
CA ARG A 100 0.52 -2.47 -24.18
C ARG A 100 0.63 -3.87 -23.59
N VAL A 101 1.62 -4.09 -22.71
CA VAL A 101 1.78 -5.36 -22.02
C VAL A 101 0.56 -5.64 -21.14
N LEU A 102 0.11 -4.66 -20.39
CA LEU A 102 -1.07 -4.79 -19.53
C LEU A 102 -2.33 -5.09 -20.34
N ALA A 103 -2.50 -4.41 -21.49
CA ALA A 103 -3.64 -4.67 -22.37
C ALA A 103 -3.60 -6.10 -22.90
N PHE A 104 -2.44 -6.60 -23.29
CA PHE A 104 -2.28 -7.98 -23.74
C PHE A 104 -2.68 -8.96 -22.65
N LEU A 105 -2.21 -8.73 -21.41
CA LEU A 105 -2.52 -9.59 -20.26
C LEU A 105 -4.01 -9.59 -19.94
N ASN A 106 -4.69 -8.48 -20.18
CA ASN A 106 -6.11 -8.33 -19.91
C ASN A 106 -7.01 -8.74 -21.08
N GLY A 107 -6.44 -9.33 -22.13
CA GLY A 107 -7.18 -9.83 -23.28
C GLY A 107 -7.75 -8.74 -24.20
N LYS A 108 -7.10 -7.60 -24.26
CA LYS A 108 -7.58 -6.46 -25.05
C LYS A 108 -6.65 -6.15 -26.23
#